data_31ee7a0601c32bd0f4a389a943295c12
#
_entry.id   31ee7a0601c32bd0f4a389a943295c12
#
_cell.length_a   1.000
_cell.length_b   1.000
_cell.length_c   1.000
_cell.angle_alpha   90.00
_cell.angle_beta   90.00
_cell.angle_gamma   90.00
#
_symmetry.space_group_name_H-M   'P 1'
#
loop_
_entity.id
_entity.type
_entity.pdbx_description
1 polymer ?
#
loop_
_entity_poly.entity_id
_entity_poly.type
_entity_poly.pdbx_seq_one_letter_code
_entity_poly.pdbx_strand_id
1 'polypeptide(L)'
;MARLPFNMPLLSVVIPTYNRPQFLARVLTYYAGLRFPYTIIVADSSAEPTAKANRQLANTLRHNLNLNYQYYAEDIHVADKITRALTLVSSPYVALGADDDFTVPASLKPGAEFLESHPDYAVVHGEAVYFVLRPGAYAHGAITGVGRYAQRTIEWSTGSERLIDHLTRYTTTFYSVHRTEQLRNNWQCAARLRLDYSFVELLPACLSLIQGKSKQLGGLHIVRQGHAGQTSRTKLPSVMDWIVDSAWFPQYSSIQDLLAKALTQQDGITEEQARLAVKQAFMRYLTDQVVAAEREQRGRQMMRLRLRESARRIPGLKKAWRAVRFLMPVRRNTVSLEAFLRRTSVFYGDFMPIYRAVTGVNDGG
;
A
#
# COMPACT_ATOMS: atom_id res chain seq x y z
N MET A 1 3.41 -4.36 32.84
CA MET A 1 2.48 -4.01 31.73
C MET A 1 1.49 -2.98 32.25
N ALA A 2 1.59 -1.73 31.79
CA ALA A 2 0.61 -0.71 32.14
C ALA A 2 -0.67 -1.00 31.37
N ARG A 3 -1.79 -1.23 32.07
CA ARG A 3 -3.11 -1.35 31.44
C ARG A 3 -3.45 0.00 30.80
N LEU A 4 -3.80 -0.02 29.49
CA LEU A 4 -4.29 1.17 28.80
C LEU A 4 -5.49 1.78 29.58
N PRO A 5 -5.61 3.10 29.66
CA PRO A 5 -6.77 3.73 30.26
C PRO A 5 -8.03 3.31 29.49
N PHE A 6 -9.12 3.10 30.22
CA PHE A 6 -10.37 2.42 29.85
C PHE A 6 -11.11 2.92 28.57
N ASN A 7 -10.57 3.90 27.83
CA ASN A 7 -11.24 4.54 26.68
C ASN A 7 -10.35 4.88 25.48
N MET A 8 -9.12 4.38 25.40
CA MET A 8 -8.30 4.64 24.20
C MET A 8 -8.58 3.59 23.12
N PRO A 9 -8.80 3.99 21.86
CA PRO A 9 -8.96 3.05 20.78
C PRO A 9 -7.66 2.24 20.60
N LEU A 10 -7.78 0.93 20.39
CA LEU A 10 -6.64 0.03 20.22
C LEU A 10 -5.80 0.39 18.98
N LEU A 11 -6.47 0.85 17.93
CA LEU A 11 -5.86 1.12 16.63
C LEU A 11 -6.53 2.33 15.96
N SER A 12 -5.78 3.03 15.13
CA SER A 12 -6.27 4.07 14.21
C SER A 12 -5.85 3.76 12.77
N VAL A 13 -6.60 4.29 11.80
CA VAL A 13 -6.24 4.22 10.38
C VAL A 13 -6.02 5.62 9.84
N VAL A 14 -4.87 5.86 9.18
CA VAL A 14 -4.55 7.13 8.52
C VAL A 14 -4.71 6.96 7.02
N ILE A 15 -5.53 7.79 6.38
CA ILE A 15 -5.83 7.76 4.95
C ILE A 15 -5.36 9.06 4.30
N PRO A 16 -4.18 9.09 3.66
CA PRO A 16 -3.79 10.22 2.83
C PRO A 16 -4.63 10.25 1.55
N THR A 17 -5.07 11.44 1.14
CA THR A 17 -5.79 11.67 -0.13
C THR A 17 -5.30 12.92 -0.85
N TYR A 18 -5.46 12.93 -2.18
CA TYR A 18 -5.12 14.04 -3.05
C TYR A 18 -5.91 14.01 -4.35
N ASN A 19 -6.85 14.94 -4.52
CA ASN A 19 -7.66 15.12 -5.74
C ASN A 19 -8.42 13.86 -6.23
N ARG A 20 -8.90 13.02 -5.28
CA ARG A 20 -9.59 11.75 -5.57
C ARG A 20 -10.91 11.60 -4.80
N PRO A 21 -11.87 12.55 -4.92
CA PRO A 21 -13.06 12.57 -4.07
C PRO A 21 -13.93 11.32 -4.22
N GLN A 22 -14.02 10.72 -5.42
CA GLN A 22 -14.84 9.52 -5.63
C GLN A 22 -14.27 8.29 -4.92
N PHE A 23 -12.95 8.15 -4.87
CA PHE A 23 -12.30 7.07 -4.15
C PHE A 23 -12.47 7.23 -2.64
N LEU A 24 -12.19 8.44 -2.12
CA LEU A 24 -12.37 8.74 -0.70
C LEU A 24 -13.83 8.50 -0.27
N ALA A 25 -14.81 8.97 -1.07
CA ALA A 25 -16.22 8.75 -0.79
C ALA A 25 -16.55 7.26 -0.72
N ARG A 26 -16.07 6.48 -1.66
CA ARG A 26 -16.30 5.04 -1.71
C ARG A 26 -15.76 4.33 -0.48
N VAL A 27 -14.51 4.58 -0.10
CA VAL A 27 -13.88 3.90 1.05
C VAL A 27 -14.50 4.32 2.38
N LEU A 28 -14.83 5.60 2.56
CA LEU A 28 -15.49 6.07 3.77
C LEU A 28 -16.94 5.54 3.88
N THR A 29 -17.68 5.46 2.76
CA THR A 29 -19.00 4.84 2.74
C THR A 29 -18.96 3.35 3.06
N TYR A 30 -17.96 2.63 2.54
CA TYR A 30 -17.71 1.24 2.89
C TYR A 30 -17.46 1.07 4.40
N TYR A 31 -16.62 1.91 5.01
CA TYR A 31 -16.39 1.86 6.46
C TYR A 31 -17.63 2.22 7.27
N ALA A 32 -18.40 3.20 6.84
CA ALA A 32 -19.67 3.57 7.50
C ALA A 32 -20.68 2.43 7.48
N GLY A 33 -20.81 1.73 6.34
CA GLY A 33 -21.66 0.55 6.20
C GLY A 33 -21.30 -0.62 7.10
N LEU A 34 -20.01 -0.74 7.45
CA LEU A 34 -19.50 -1.76 8.38
C LEU A 34 -19.45 -1.28 9.84
N ARG A 35 -19.87 -0.05 10.16
CA ARG A 35 -19.71 0.56 11.50
C ARG A 35 -18.27 0.43 11.98
N PHE A 36 -17.32 0.88 11.15
CA PHE A 36 -15.88 0.74 11.38
C PHE A 36 -15.50 1.17 12.82
N PRO A 37 -14.92 0.28 13.64
CA PRO A 37 -14.81 0.51 15.07
C PRO A 37 -13.60 1.36 15.48
N TYR A 38 -12.74 1.74 14.53
CA TYR A 38 -11.48 2.44 14.82
C TYR A 38 -11.54 3.91 14.41
N THR A 39 -10.66 4.72 14.99
CA THR A 39 -10.50 6.12 14.56
C THR A 39 -9.90 6.18 13.15
N ILE A 40 -10.52 6.98 12.27
CA ILE A 40 -10.01 7.27 10.93
C ILE A 40 -9.49 8.71 10.91
N ILE A 41 -8.25 8.88 10.48
CA ILE A 41 -7.65 10.20 10.24
C ILE A 41 -7.50 10.36 8.73
N VAL A 42 -8.29 11.25 8.14
CA VAL A 42 -8.15 11.61 6.72
C VAL A 42 -7.18 12.77 6.59
N ALA A 43 -6.09 12.56 5.89
CA ALA A 43 -5.07 13.57 5.60
C ALA A 43 -5.22 14.07 4.17
N ASP A 44 -6.00 15.13 3.98
CA ASP A 44 -6.33 15.67 2.67
C ASP A 44 -5.46 16.86 2.29
N SER A 45 -4.86 16.83 1.11
CA SER A 45 -4.16 17.97 0.53
C SER A 45 -4.68 18.30 -0.88
N SER A 46 -5.95 18.02 -1.12
CA SER A 46 -6.60 18.30 -2.41
C SER A 46 -6.78 19.79 -2.64
N ALA A 47 -6.76 20.18 -3.91
CA ALA A 47 -7.16 21.53 -4.33
C ALA A 47 -8.66 21.77 -4.10
N GLU A 48 -9.05 23.03 -3.94
CA GLU A 48 -10.46 23.40 -4.00
C GLU A 48 -10.96 23.29 -5.47
N PRO A 49 -12.18 22.82 -5.76
CA PRO A 49 -13.28 22.53 -4.83
C PRO A 49 -13.28 21.11 -4.24
N THR A 50 -12.31 20.25 -4.57
CA THR A 50 -12.25 18.86 -4.12
C THR A 50 -12.14 18.76 -2.59
N ALA A 51 -11.27 19.57 -1.98
CA ALA A 51 -11.11 19.61 -0.52
C ALA A 51 -12.41 19.98 0.19
N LYS A 52 -13.18 20.93 -0.37
CA LYS A 52 -14.50 21.31 0.16
C LYS A 52 -15.48 20.12 0.11
N ALA A 53 -15.54 19.41 -1.01
CA ALA A 53 -16.40 18.23 -1.15
C ALA A 53 -16.00 17.12 -0.16
N ASN A 54 -14.71 16.84 -0.01
CA ASN A 54 -14.18 15.86 0.93
C ASN A 54 -14.52 16.23 2.39
N ARG A 55 -14.40 17.50 2.76
CA ARG A 55 -14.77 18.01 4.10
C ARG A 55 -16.26 17.86 4.38
N GLN A 56 -17.11 18.18 3.40
CA GLN A 56 -18.57 18.00 3.52
C GLN A 56 -18.92 16.52 3.72
N LEU A 57 -18.34 15.62 2.93
CA LEU A 57 -18.50 14.19 3.10
C LEU A 57 -18.09 13.72 4.50
N ALA A 58 -16.90 14.13 4.95
CA ALA A 58 -16.40 13.78 6.28
C ALA A 58 -17.36 14.23 7.39
N ASN A 59 -17.90 15.45 7.29
CA ASN A 59 -18.89 15.97 8.24
C ASN A 59 -20.18 15.14 8.24
N THR A 60 -20.67 14.73 7.08
CA THR A 60 -21.87 13.88 6.96
C THR A 60 -21.66 12.52 7.62
N LEU A 61 -20.46 11.92 7.47
CA LEU A 61 -20.18 10.57 7.96
C LEU A 61 -19.74 10.53 9.43
N ARG A 62 -19.49 11.66 10.10
CA ARG A 62 -19.09 11.70 11.53
C ARG A 62 -20.09 11.06 12.49
N HIS A 63 -21.37 10.97 12.12
CA HIS A 63 -22.37 10.28 12.92
C HIS A 63 -22.20 8.76 12.92
N ASN A 64 -21.57 8.21 11.89
CA ASN A 64 -21.37 6.77 11.68
C ASN A 64 -19.92 6.30 11.86
N LEU A 65 -18.97 7.24 11.86
CA LEU A 65 -17.54 6.97 11.92
C LEU A 65 -16.87 7.89 12.94
N ASN A 66 -15.93 7.34 13.71
CA ASN A 66 -14.99 8.16 14.46
C ASN A 66 -13.94 8.75 13.49
N LEU A 67 -14.29 9.88 12.86
CA LEU A 67 -13.56 10.46 11.74
C LEU A 67 -12.96 11.82 12.12
N ASN A 68 -11.63 11.92 11.96
CA ASN A 68 -10.85 13.15 12.07
C ASN A 68 -10.36 13.56 10.68
N TYR A 69 -10.94 14.64 10.12
CA TYR A 69 -10.53 15.18 8.83
C TYR A 69 -9.55 16.32 9.03
N GLN A 70 -8.39 16.22 8.41
CA GLN A 70 -7.32 17.21 8.42
C GLN A 70 -7.00 17.68 7.01
N TYR A 71 -7.01 18.99 6.83
CA TYR A 71 -6.62 19.63 5.57
C TYR A 71 -5.19 20.16 5.66
N TYR A 72 -4.43 19.93 4.63
CA TYR A 72 -3.05 20.38 4.45
C TYR A 72 -2.92 21.17 3.14
N ALA A 73 -1.87 21.98 3.03
CA ALA A 73 -1.56 22.69 1.79
C ALA A 73 -1.40 21.71 0.61
N GLU A 74 -1.83 22.13 -0.58
CA GLU A 74 -1.83 21.29 -1.78
C GLU A 74 -0.43 20.80 -2.18
N ASP A 75 0.58 21.63 -1.96
CA ASP A 75 1.98 21.38 -2.26
C ASP A 75 2.75 20.66 -1.15
N ILE A 76 2.06 20.25 -0.07
CA ILE A 76 2.70 19.53 1.03
C ILE A 76 3.36 18.24 0.51
N HIS A 77 4.61 18.03 0.90
CA HIS A 77 5.30 16.78 0.59
C HIS A 77 4.60 15.59 1.28
N VAL A 78 4.51 14.44 0.59
CA VAL A 78 3.75 13.28 1.10
C VAL A 78 4.27 12.78 2.44
N ALA A 79 5.59 12.79 2.68
CA ALA A 79 6.17 12.41 3.97
C ALA A 79 5.77 13.37 5.10
N ASP A 80 5.75 14.68 4.85
CA ASP A 80 5.31 15.69 5.81
C ASP A 80 3.84 15.50 6.15
N LYS A 81 2.98 15.26 5.14
CA LYS A 81 1.55 15.01 5.32
C LYS A 81 1.31 13.78 6.19
N ILE A 82 1.93 12.65 5.88
CA ILE A 82 1.78 11.41 6.66
C ILE A 82 2.35 11.60 8.07
N THR A 83 3.52 12.20 8.21
CA THR A 83 4.13 12.48 9.53
C THR A 83 3.20 13.33 10.41
N ARG A 84 2.67 14.43 9.88
CA ARG A 84 1.73 15.29 10.61
C ARG A 84 0.43 14.55 10.95
N ALA A 85 -0.10 13.72 10.07
CA ALA A 85 -1.27 12.91 10.37
C ALA A 85 -0.98 11.87 11.47
N LEU A 86 0.20 11.26 11.47
CA LEU A 86 0.62 10.32 12.52
C LEU A 86 0.78 10.98 13.90
N THR A 87 1.05 12.29 13.99
CA THR A 87 1.07 12.98 15.30
C THR A 87 -0.31 13.04 15.97
N LEU A 88 -1.38 12.91 15.20
CA LEU A 88 -2.77 12.91 15.68
C LEU A 88 -3.25 11.53 16.17
N VAL A 89 -2.46 10.49 15.91
CA VAL A 89 -2.78 9.13 16.35
C VAL A 89 -2.44 8.98 17.84
N SER A 90 -3.46 8.70 18.65
CA SER A 90 -3.32 8.45 20.10
C SER A 90 -3.30 6.97 20.45
N SER A 91 -3.76 6.10 19.55
CA SER A 91 -3.78 4.64 19.76
C SER A 91 -2.38 4.03 19.69
N PRO A 92 -2.10 2.92 20.41
CA PRO A 92 -0.78 2.27 20.43
C PRO A 92 -0.41 1.66 19.06
N TYR A 93 -1.42 1.32 18.24
CA TYR A 93 -1.23 0.75 16.91
C TYR A 93 -1.87 1.62 15.85
N VAL A 94 -1.31 1.57 14.64
CA VAL A 94 -1.79 2.31 13.48
C VAL A 94 -1.61 1.50 12.20
N ALA A 95 -2.54 1.63 11.26
CA ALA A 95 -2.37 1.21 9.89
C ALA A 95 -2.48 2.43 8.96
N LEU A 96 -1.70 2.45 7.89
CA LEU A 96 -1.93 3.41 6.81
C LEU A 96 -2.89 2.77 5.81
N GLY A 97 -3.88 3.52 5.40
CA GLY A 97 -4.79 3.18 4.31
C GLY A 97 -4.48 4.00 3.07
N ALA A 98 -5.24 3.78 2.01
CA ALA A 98 -5.28 4.64 0.84
C ALA A 98 -6.74 4.96 0.48
N ASP A 99 -6.94 6.04 -0.25
CA ASP A 99 -8.28 6.45 -0.69
C ASP A 99 -8.87 5.53 -1.76
N ASP A 100 -8.03 4.81 -2.51
CA ASP A 100 -8.40 3.90 -3.59
C ASP A 100 -8.42 2.41 -3.20
N ASP A 101 -7.95 2.05 -2.00
CA ASP A 101 -7.83 0.68 -1.51
C ASP A 101 -8.72 0.45 -0.26
N PHE A 102 -9.06 -0.80 0.03
CA PHE A 102 -9.94 -1.18 1.14
C PHE A 102 -9.16 -1.96 2.20
N THR A 103 -8.96 -1.37 3.36
CA THR A 103 -8.48 -2.12 4.53
C THR A 103 -9.64 -2.91 5.13
N VAL A 104 -9.44 -4.19 5.38
CA VAL A 104 -10.47 -5.09 5.95
C VAL A 104 -10.49 -4.95 7.47
N PRO A 105 -11.60 -4.47 8.08
CA PRO A 105 -11.63 -4.19 9.52
C PRO A 105 -11.35 -5.41 10.40
N ALA A 106 -11.80 -6.60 9.96
CA ALA A 106 -11.67 -7.85 10.72
C ALA A 106 -10.21 -8.27 10.94
N SER A 107 -9.27 -7.83 10.10
CA SER A 107 -7.85 -8.18 10.20
C SER A 107 -7.07 -7.27 11.15
N LEU A 108 -7.58 -6.08 11.47
CA LEU A 108 -6.84 -5.06 12.19
C LEU A 108 -6.66 -5.41 13.68
N LYS A 109 -7.72 -5.89 14.34
CA LYS A 109 -7.64 -6.26 15.75
C LYS A 109 -6.69 -7.43 15.99
N PRO A 110 -6.78 -8.56 15.26
CA PRO A 110 -5.80 -9.65 15.37
C PRO A 110 -4.36 -9.19 15.14
N GLY A 111 -4.14 -8.25 14.20
CA GLY A 111 -2.82 -7.68 13.95
C GLY A 111 -2.28 -6.87 15.13
N ALA A 112 -3.10 -6.05 15.75
CA ALA A 112 -2.73 -5.27 16.92
C ALA A 112 -2.48 -6.16 18.16
N GLU A 113 -3.35 -7.14 18.41
CA GLU A 113 -3.21 -8.11 19.50
C GLU A 113 -1.96 -8.98 19.34
N PHE A 114 -1.62 -9.34 18.10
CA PHE A 114 -0.38 -10.04 17.81
C PHE A 114 0.84 -9.18 18.18
N LEU A 115 0.87 -7.92 17.76
CA LEU A 115 1.95 -7.01 18.14
C LEU A 115 2.04 -6.81 19.66
N GLU A 116 0.89 -6.71 20.35
CA GLU A 116 0.86 -6.59 21.81
C GLU A 116 1.56 -7.77 22.50
N SER A 117 1.32 -8.98 22.02
CA SER A 117 1.87 -10.20 22.60
C SER A 117 3.28 -10.57 22.11
N HIS A 118 3.78 -9.92 21.05
CA HIS A 118 5.07 -10.21 20.42
C HIS A 118 5.91 -8.93 20.25
N PRO A 119 6.66 -8.52 21.28
CA PRO A 119 7.40 -7.25 21.26
C PRO A 119 8.54 -7.21 20.24
N ASP A 120 9.01 -8.35 19.75
CA ASP A 120 10.04 -8.51 18.73
C ASP A 120 9.53 -8.32 17.28
N TYR A 121 8.19 -8.12 17.12
CA TYR A 121 7.58 -7.81 15.83
C TYR A 121 7.24 -6.31 15.72
N ALA A 122 7.54 -5.74 14.57
CA ALA A 122 7.24 -4.35 14.23
C ALA A 122 6.07 -4.21 13.27
N VAL A 123 5.81 -5.23 12.44
CA VAL A 123 4.87 -5.18 11.32
C VAL A 123 4.00 -6.43 11.30
N VAL A 124 2.68 -6.25 11.17
CA VAL A 124 1.75 -7.35 10.95
C VAL A 124 0.78 -7.00 9.83
N HIS A 125 0.52 -7.97 8.98
CA HIS A 125 -0.46 -7.89 7.89
C HIS A 125 -1.16 -9.24 7.70
N GLY A 126 -2.15 -9.27 6.84
CA GLY A 126 -2.80 -10.51 6.39
C GLY A 126 -2.63 -10.73 4.91
N GLU A 127 -3.55 -11.48 4.30
CA GLU A 127 -3.56 -11.69 2.86
C GLU A 127 -3.99 -10.41 2.13
N ALA A 128 -3.41 -10.19 0.95
CA ALA A 128 -3.72 -9.06 0.11
C ALA A 128 -4.13 -9.50 -1.30
N VAL A 129 -5.12 -8.84 -1.84
CA VAL A 129 -5.57 -9.05 -3.22
C VAL A 129 -5.67 -7.70 -3.95
N TYR A 130 -5.60 -7.76 -5.25
CA TYR A 130 -5.94 -6.60 -6.07
C TYR A 130 -7.08 -6.95 -7.04
N PHE A 131 -7.85 -5.94 -7.43
CA PHE A 131 -8.85 -6.06 -8.48
C PHE A 131 -8.67 -4.96 -9.53
N VAL A 132 -9.23 -5.20 -10.71
CA VAL A 132 -9.30 -4.22 -11.79
C VAL A 132 -10.72 -4.10 -12.28
N LEU A 133 -11.11 -2.88 -12.64
CA LEU A 133 -12.42 -2.59 -13.20
C LEU A 133 -12.42 -2.72 -14.73
N ARG A 134 -13.61 -2.77 -15.31
CA ARG A 134 -13.79 -2.66 -16.75
C ARG A 134 -13.12 -1.37 -17.27
N PRO A 135 -12.49 -1.40 -18.44
CA PRO A 135 -11.91 -0.21 -19.06
C PRO A 135 -12.88 0.97 -19.12
N GLY A 136 -12.39 2.15 -18.73
CA GLY A 136 -13.19 3.39 -18.64
C GLY A 136 -13.89 3.60 -17.31
N ALA A 137 -14.01 2.59 -16.44
CA ALA A 137 -14.48 2.76 -15.08
C ALA A 137 -13.36 3.37 -14.20
N TYR A 138 -13.75 4.21 -13.23
CA TYR A 138 -12.82 4.90 -12.33
C TYR A 138 -12.91 4.35 -10.89
N ALA A 139 -13.77 4.92 -10.06
CA ALA A 139 -13.94 4.45 -8.68
C ALA A 139 -14.96 3.29 -8.57
N HIS A 140 -15.94 3.23 -9.47
CA HIS A 140 -17.03 2.26 -9.46
C HIS A 140 -17.17 1.58 -10.82
N GLY A 141 -17.62 0.33 -10.81
CA GLY A 141 -17.90 -0.43 -12.03
C GLY A 141 -17.73 -1.94 -11.85
N ALA A 142 -17.95 -2.68 -12.94
CA ALA A 142 -17.79 -4.13 -12.92
C ALA A 142 -16.33 -4.53 -12.72
N ILE A 143 -16.07 -5.46 -11.80
CA ILE A 143 -14.76 -6.06 -11.58
C ILE A 143 -14.52 -7.09 -12.69
N THR A 144 -13.43 -6.94 -13.43
CA THR A 144 -13.06 -7.81 -14.56
C THR A 144 -11.86 -8.72 -14.28
N GLY A 145 -11.19 -8.52 -13.17
CA GLY A 145 -10.08 -9.37 -12.76
C GLY A 145 -9.72 -9.17 -11.30
N VAL A 146 -9.31 -10.27 -10.65
CA VAL A 146 -8.80 -10.30 -9.28
C VAL A 146 -7.50 -11.07 -9.28
N GLY A 147 -6.53 -10.66 -8.46
CA GLY A 147 -5.27 -11.36 -8.30
C GLY A 147 -4.72 -11.24 -6.90
N ARG A 148 -3.84 -12.17 -6.52
CA ARG A 148 -3.12 -12.08 -5.26
C ARG A 148 -2.08 -10.97 -5.31
N TYR A 149 -1.99 -10.20 -4.24
CA TYR A 149 -0.92 -9.25 -3.99
C TYR A 149 0.01 -9.85 -2.94
N ALA A 150 1.29 -10.01 -3.30
CA ALA A 150 2.23 -10.74 -2.44
C ALA A 150 2.42 -10.05 -1.10
N GLN A 151 2.37 -10.83 -0.03
CA GLN A 151 2.76 -10.46 1.32
C GLN A 151 3.64 -11.57 1.91
N ARG A 152 4.44 -11.24 2.91
CA ARG A 152 5.45 -12.19 3.42
C ARG A 152 5.70 -12.03 4.91
N THR A 153 5.92 -13.14 5.57
CA THR A 153 6.54 -13.21 6.89
C THR A 153 8.05 -13.07 6.76
N ILE A 154 8.68 -12.23 7.60
CA ILE A 154 10.13 -12.02 7.67
C ILE A 154 10.53 -12.10 9.15
N GLU A 155 11.15 -13.21 9.54
CA GLU A 155 11.41 -13.55 10.95
C GLU A 155 12.90 -13.81 11.27
N TRP A 156 13.80 -13.39 10.38
CA TRP A 156 15.23 -13.50 10.62
C TRP A 156 15.65 -12.82 11.94
N SER A 157 16.69 -13.35 12.57
CA SER A 157 17.10 -12.92 13.92
C SER A 157 17.68 -11.52 13.93
N THR A 158 18.47 -11.15 12.92
CA THR A 158 19.14 -9.84 12.85
C THR A 158 18.38 -8.86 11.96
N GLY A 159 18.53 -7.56 12.23
CA GLY A 159 17.98 -6.49 11.40
C GLY A 159 18.58 -6.49 9.99
N SER A 160 19.86 -6.84 9.88
CA SER A 160 20.56 -6.96 8.60
C SER A 160 19.98 -8.03 7.71
N GLU A 161 19.73 -9.22 8.25
CA GLU A 161 19.09 -10.32 7.50
C GLU A 161 17.66 -9.95 7.07
N ARG A 162 16.88 -9.32 7.96
CA ARG A 162 15.53 -8.87 7.66
C ARG A 162 15.51 -7.83 6.55
N LEU A 163 16.42 -6.84 6.61
CA LEU A 163 16.56 -5.81 5.58
C LEU A 163 16.91 -6.42 4.22
N ILE A 164 17.90 -7.32 4.19
CA ILE A 164 18.34 -7.99 2.95
C ILE A 164 17.21 -8.84 2.36
N ASP A 165 16.51 -9.63 3.18
CA ASP A 165 15.38 -10.44 2.70
C ASP A 165 14.23 -9.58 2.21
N HIS A 166 13.90 -8.50 2.93
CA HIS A 166 12.84 -7.57 2.55
C HIS A 166 13.10 -6.94 1.18
N LEU A 167 14.30 -6.40 0.97
CA LEU A 167 14.65 -5.73 -0.29
C LEU A 167 14.92 -6.71 -1.44
N THR A 168 15.32 -7.96 -1.17
CA THR A 168 15.48 -8.99 -2.21
C THR A 168 14.16 -9.36 -2.89
N ARG A 169 13.06 -9.31 -2.16
CA ARG A 169 11.70 -9.62 -2.65
C ARG A 169 10.73 -8.61 -2.05
N TYR A 170 10.89 -7.37 -2.45
CA TYR A 170 10.16 -6.25 -1.85
C TYR A 170 8.65 -6.44 -1.92
N THR A 171 8.00 -6.29 -0.79
CA THR A 171 6.56 -6.16 -0.64
C THR A 171 6.27 -4.97 0.26
N THR A 172 5.32 -4.10 -0.13
CA THR A 172 5.02 -2.92 0.68
C THR A 172 4.50 -3.28 2.05
N THR A 173 5.02 -2.62 3.08
CA THR A 173 4.50 -2.68 4.45
C THR A 173 3.58 -1.51 4.77
N PHE A 174 3.33 -0.63 3.80
CA PHE A 174 2.54 0.60 3.96
C PHE A 174 1.18 0.34 4.62
N TYR A 175 0.46 -0.68 4.16
CA TYR A 175 -0.89 -0.99 4.63
C TYR A 175 -0.95 -1.83 5.91
N SER A 176 0.19 -2.24 6.44
CA SER A 176 0.28 -3.13 7.59
C SER A 176 -0.11 -2.44 8.89
N VAL A 177 -0.38 -3.24 9.92
CA VAL A 177 -0.49 -2.74 11.30
C VAL A 177 0.91 -2.56 11.87
N HIS A 178 1.17 -1.39 12.42
CA HIS A 178 2.44 -0.99 13.00
C HIS A 178 2.26 -0.49 14.45
N ARG A 179 3.33 -0.45 15.21
CA ARG A 179 3.42 0.31 16.45
C ARG A 179 3.45 1.80 16.11
N THR A 180 2.53 2.58 16.66
CA THR A 180 2.33 3.99 16.29
C THR A 180 3.59 4.82 16.44
N GLU A 181 4.25 4.73 17.59
CA GLU A 181 5.45 5.55 17.84
C GLU A 181 6.60 5.20 16.89
N GLN A 182 6.81 3.91 16.66
CA GLN A 182 7.82 3.42 15.72
C GLN A 182 7.58 3.93 14.30
N LEU A 183 6.34 3.77 13.80
CA LEU A 183 5.98 4.24 12.46
C LEU A 183 6.08 5.76 12.33
N ARG A 184 5.66 6.51 13.37
CA ARG A 184 5.79 7.96 13.43
C ARG A 184 7.24 8.40 13.28
N ASN A 185 8.15 7.80 14.04
CA ASN A 185 9.58 8.10 13.99
C ASN A 185 10.18 7.76 12.62
N ASN A 186 9.79 6.64 12.02
CA ASN A 186 10.25 6.22 10.70
C ASN A 186 9.80 7.19 9.60
N TRP A 187 8.55 7.68 9.65
CA TRP A 187 8.07 8.69 8.70
C TRP A 187 8.68 10.07 8.94
N GLN A 188 8.99 10.44 10.18
CA GLN A 188 9.75 11.67 10.47
C GLN A 188 11.15 11.66 9.81
N CYS A 189 11.81 10.50 9.79
CA CYS A 189 13.08 10.36 9.08
C CYS A 189 12.91 10.62 7.57
N ALA A 190 11.88 10.05 6.94
CA ALA A 190 11.59 10.28 5.53
C ALA A 190 11.24 11.77 5.23
N ALA A 191 10.50 12.42 6.12
CA ALA A 191 10.15 13.83 5.99
C ALA A 191 11.39 14.74 6.08
N ARG A 192 12.31 14.46 7.01
CA ARG A 192 13.56 15.25 7.17
C ARG A 192 14.46 15.17 5.93
N LEU A 193 14.52 14.02 5.27
CA LEU A 193 15.37 13.80 4.11
C LEU A 193 14.75 14.32 2.80
N ARG A 194 13.47 14.70 2.79
CA ARG A 194 12.74 15.17 1.61
C ARG A 194 12.93 14.27 0.39
N LEU A 195 12.75 12.97 0.61
CA LEU A 195 12.97 11.93 -0.37
C LEU A 195 11.98 12.00 -1.54
N ASP A 196 12.41 11.54 -2.71
CA ASP A 196 11.51 11.34 -3.85
C ASP A 196 10.45 10.26 -3.57
N TYR A 197 9.48 10.13 -4.48
CA TYR A 197 8.38 9.18 -4.33
C TYR A 197 8.82 7.71 -4.27
N SER A 198 9.98 7.36 -4.84
CA SER A 198 10.51 5.99 -4.82
C SER A 198 11.12 5.66 -3.46
N PHE A 199 11.90 6.57 -2.90
CA PHE A 199 12.56 6.39 -1.62
C PHE A 199 11.65 6.62 -0.41
N VAL A 200 10.63 7.48 -0.55
CA VAL A 200 9.79 7.92 0.58
C VAL A 200 9.00 6.78 1.22
N GLU A 201 8.61 5.76 0.47
CA GLU A 201 7.95 4.55 0.99
C GLU A 201 8.96 3.51 1.46
N LEU A 202 10.11 3.40 0.76
CA LEU A 202 11.13 2.41 1.07
C LEU A 202 11.77 2.65 2.45
N LEU A 203 12.09 3.89 2.79
CA LEU A 203 12.80 4.18 4.04
C LEU A 203 12.02 3.77 5.30
N PRO A 204 10.74 4.15 5.50
CA PRO A 204 9.97 3.69 6.66
C PRO A 204 9.80 2.17 6.70
N ALA A 205 9.63 1.52 5.53
CA ALA A 205 9.54 0.07 5.44
C ALA A 205 10.85 -0.61 5.89
N CYS A 206 12.01 -0.15 5.39
CA CYS A 206 13.32 -0.66 5.79
C CYS A 206 13.57 -0.48 7.29
N LEU A 207 13.29 0.70 7.84
CA LEU A 207 13.44 0.97 9.27
C LEU A 207 12.57 0.05 10.12
N SER A 208 11.30 -0.17 9.71
CA SER A 208 10.40 -1.08 10.43
C SER A 208 10.94 -2.51 10.46
N LEU A 209 11.50 -3.00 9.35
CA LEU A 209 12.09 -4.36 9.28
C LEU A 209 13.44 -4.49 9.99
N ILE A 210 14.21 -3.42 10.09
CA ILE A 210 15.40 -3.40 10.95
C ILE A 210 14.99 -3.50 12.42
N GLN A 211 14.00 -2.72 12.84
CA GLN A 211 13.56 -2.59 14.23
C GLN A 211 12.82 -3.83 14.76
N GLY A 212 12.23 -4.65 13.90
CA GLY A 212 11.52 -5.86 14.31
C GLY A 212 11.13 -6.75 13.15
N LYS A 213 10.60 -7.93 13.49
CA LYS A 213 10.10 -8.92 12.55
C LYS A 213 8.78 -8.48 11.90
N SER A 214 8.44 -9.13 10.79
CA SER A 214 7.14 -8.99 10.11
C SER A 214 6.40 -10.32 10.10
N LYS A 215 5.08 -10.29 10.40
CA LYS A 215 4.20 -11.47 10.38
C LYS A 215 3.06 -11.31 9.40
N GLN A 216 2.86 -12.31 8.57
CA GLN A 216 1.62 -12.48 7.83
C GLN A 216 0.70 -13.40 8.62
N LEU A 217 -0.47 -12.90 9.02
CA LEU A 217 -1.55 -13.66 9.61
C LEU A 217 -2.49 -14.19 8.53
N GLY A 218 -3.35 -15.12 8.88
CA GLY A 218 -4.45 -15.55 8.02
C GLY A 218 -5.52 -14.46 7.88
N GLY A 219 -6.40 -14.58 6.86
CA GLY A 219 -7.48 -13.66 6.59
C GLY A 219 -7.11 -12.50 5.66
N LEU A 220 -8.13 -11.94 5.01
CA LEU A 220 -7.98 -10.84 4.08
C LEU A 220 -7.70 -9.54 4.85
N HIS A 221 -6.66 -8.81 4.46
CA HIS A 221 -6.23 -7.58 5.13
C HIS A 221 -6.44 -6.34 4.27
N ILE A 222 -6.08 -6.42 3.01
CA ILE A 222 -6.18 -5.30 2.08
C ILE A 222 -6.67 -5.77 0.71
N VAL A 223 -7.59 -5.01 0.13
CA VAL A 223 -8.08 -5.21 -1.24
C VAL A 223 -7.78 -3.95 -2.05
N ARG A 224 -6.86 -4.05 -2.99
CA ARG A 224 -6.30 -2.91 -3.74
C ARG A 224 -6.94 -2.78 -5.11
N GLN A 225 -7.23 -1.56 -5.53
CA GLN A 225 -7.68 -1.32 -6.90
C GLN A 225 -6.52 -0.99 -7.83
N GLY A 226 -6.34 -1.79 -8.89
CA GLY A 226 -5.44 -1.46 -10.00
C GLY A 226 -6.09 -0.50 -11.00
N HIS A 227 -5.58 0.74 -11.15
CA HIS A 227 -6.08 1.72 -12.12
C HIS A 227 -4.95 2.62 -12.66
N ALA A 228 -5.22 3.34 -13.75
CA ALA A 228 -4.21 4.16 -14.43
C ALA A 228 -3.72 5.37 -13.59
N GLY A 229 -4.57 5.89 -12.70
CA GLY A 229 -4.27 7.04 -11.85
C GLY A 229 -3.58 6.70 -10.52
N GLN A 230 -3.07 5.47 -10.33
CA GLN A 230 -2.28 5.14 -9.15
C GLN A 230 -0.97 5.95 -9.11
N THR A 231 -0.57 6.40 -7.92
CA THR A 231 0.67 7.16 -7.71
C THR A 231 1.89 6.40 -8.25
N SER A 232 1.96 5.09 -8.02
CA SER A 232 3.01 4.23 -8.54
C SER A 232 3.10 4.16 -10.07
N ARG A 233 2.03 4.52 -10.78
CA ARG A 233 2.01 4.54 -12.26
C ARG A 233 2.19 5.94 -12.85
N THR A 234 1.88 6.97 -12.09
CA THR A 234 1.87 8.35 -12.58
C THR A 234 3.06 9.18 -12.12
N LYS A 235 3.63 8.86 -10.95
CA LYS A 235 4.71 9.64 -10.30
C LYS A 235 6.03 8.88 -10.15
N LEU A 236 6.03 7.54 -10.26
CA LEU A 236 7.29 6.81 -10.20
C LEU A 236 7.93 6.72 -11.59
N PRO A 237 9.21 7.11 -11.71
CA PRO A 237 9.98 6.89 -12.93
C PRO A 237 10.20 5.38 -13.17
N SER A 238 10.66 5.00 -14.36
CA SER A 238 11.22 3.65 -14.52
C SER A 238 12.42 3.48 -13.60
N VAL A 239 12.74 2.24 -13.22
CA VAL A 239 13.90 1.99 -12.34
C VAL A 239 15.20 2.51 -12.95
N MET A 240 15.34 2.45 -14.27
CA MET A 240 16.54 2.96 -14.96
C MET A 240 16.58 4.49 -14.93
N ASP A 241 15.46 5.17 -15.25
CA ASP A 241 15.38 6.63 -15.19
C ASP A 241 15.64 7.14 -13.76
N TRP A 242 15.16 6.39 -12.76
CA TRP A 242 15.38 6.71 -11.36
C TRP A 242 16.85 6.63 -10.95
N ILE A 243 17.55 5.54 -11.31
CA ILE A 243 18.95 5.32 -10.92
C ILE A 243 19.90 6.34 -11.57
N VAL A 244 19.60 6.77 -12.81
CA VAL A 244 20.44 7.75 -13.53
C VAL A 244 20.13 9.20 -13.19
N ASP A 245 19.06 9.44 -12.40
CA ASP A 245 18.74 10.80 -11.92
C ASP A 245 19.86 11.31 -11.01
N SER A 246 20.26 12.55 -11.20
CA SER A 246 21.34 13.19 -10.42
C SER A 246 21.05 13.26 -8.92
N ALA A 247 19.79 13.29 -8.52
CA ALA A 247 19.36 13.30 -7.12
C ALA A 247 19.40 11.92 -6.47
N TRP A 248 19.51 10.83 -7.25
CA TRP A 248 19.45 9.48 -6.72
C TRP A 248 20.56 9.17 -5.73
N PHE A 249 21.81 9.40 -6.12
CA PHE A 249 22.96 9.04 -5.29
C PHE A 249 23.04 9.83 -3.96
N PRO A 250 22.82 11.15 -3.93
CA PRO A 250 22.73 11.90 -2.67
C PRO A 250 21.64 11.39 -1.74
N GLN A 251 20.45 11.07 -2.26
CA GLN A 251 19.36 10.52 -1.46
C GLN A 251 19.69 9.12 -0.94
N TYR A 252 20.22 8.24 -1.81
CA TYR A 252 20.67 6.91 -1.42
C TYR A 252 21.73 6.97 -0.31
N SER A 253 22.73 7.86 -0.43
CA SER A 253 23.78 8.04 0.59
C SER A 253 23.18 8.40 1.94
N SER A 254 22.26 9.36 1.96
CA SER A 254 21.57 9.77 3.20
C SER A 254 20.75 8.64 3.82
N ILE A 255 20.08 7.83 2.99
CA ILE A 255 19.35 6.65 3.43
C ILE A 255 20.31 5.59 3.97
N GLN A 256 21.41 5.34 3.27
CA GLN A 256 22.43 4.37 3.70
C GLN A 256 22.98 4.72 5.07
N ASP A 257 23.32 6.00 5.33
CA ASP A 257 23.80 6.47 6.61
C ASP A 257 22.80 6.21 7.74
N LEU A 258 21.53 6.53 7.48
CA LEU A 258 20.47 6.36 8.46
C LEU A 258 20.17 4.89 8.75
N LEU A 259 20.07 4.05 7.71
CA LEU A 259 19.85 2.60 7.87
C LEU A 259 21.06 1.91 8.51
N ALA A 260 22.29 2.30 8.16
CA ALA A 260 23.50 1.76 8.78
C ALA A 260 23.53 2.07 10.28
N LYS A 261 23.20 3.30 10.67
CA LYS A 261 23.06 3.67 12.09
C LYS A 261 22.01 2.82 12.81
N ALA A 262 20.85 2.60 12.17
CA ALA A 262 19.78 1.76 12.75
C ALA A 262 20.26 0.29 12.92
N LEU A 263 20.99 -0.26 11.95
CA LEU A 263 21.55 -1.61 12.02
C LEU A 263 22.63 -1.73 13.10
N THR A 264 23.53 -0.75 13.22
CA THR A 264 24.53 -0.72 14.28
C THR A 264 23.88 -0.77 15.67
N GLN A 265 22.80 -0.03 15.87
CA GLN A 265 22.07 -0.02 17.12
C GLN A 265 21.29 -1.34 17.37
N GLN A 266 20.69 -1.91 16.31
CA GLN A 266 19.84 -3.10 16.42
C GLN A 266 20.65 -4.39 16.55
N ASP A 267 21.72 -4.53 15.77
CA ASP A 267 22.47 -5.79 15.64
C ASP A 267 23.80 -5.76 16.41
N GLY A 268 24.25 -4.59 16.93
CA GLY A 268 25.53 -4.44 17.61
C GLY A 268 26.75 -4.61 16.69
N ILE A 269 26.58 -4.42 15.38
CA ILE A 269 27.63 -4.57 14.36
C ILE A 269 28.38 -3.24 14.13
N THR A 270 29.55 -3.31 13.49
CA THR A 270 30.31 -2.11 13.14
C THR A 270 29.61 -1.30 12.05
N GLU A 271 29.91 0.00 11.96
CA GLU A 271 29.34 0.87 10.91
C GLU A 271 29.69 0.36 9.51
N GLU A 272 30.90 -0.15 9.30
CA GLU A 272 31.33 -0.71 8.01
C GLU A 272 30.49 -1.93 7.62
N GLN A 273 30.27 -2.86 8.56
CA GLN A 273 29.39 -4.03 8.35
C GLN A 273 27.97 -3.60 8.04
N ALA A 274 27.45 -2.62 8.78
CA ALA A 274 26.09 -2.09 8.56
C ALA A 274 25.95 -1.45 7.17
N ARG A 275 26.90 -0.61 6.75
CA ARG A 275 26.91 0.01 5.41
C ARG A 275 26.99 -1.04 4.31
N LEU A 276 27.79 -2.10 4.50
CA LEU A 276 27.85 -3.21 3.54
C LEU A 276 26.51 -3.95 3.44
N ALA A 277 25.86 -4.23 4.56
CA ALA A 277 24.55 -4.87 4.58
C ALA A 277 23.49 -4.04 3.85
N VAL A 278 23.43 -2.72 4.10
CA VAL A 278 22.53 -1.80 3.38
C VAL A 278 22.83 -1.81 1.89
N LYS A 279 24.10 -1.72 1.49
CA LYS A 279 24.50 -1.77 0.07
C LYS A 279 24.08 -3.07 -0.59
N GLN A 280 24.31 -4.21 0.07
CA GLN A 280 23.86 -5.52 -0.46
C GLN A 280 22.36 -5.59 -0.63
N ALA A 281 21.60 -5.11 0.35
CA ALA A 281 20.14 -5.09 0.30
C ALA A 281 19.63 -4.25 -0.87
N PHE A 282 20.15 -3.04 -1.06
CA PHE A 282 19.77 -2.15 -2.18
C PHE A 282 20.18 -2.71 -3.52
N MET A 283 21.38 -3.29 -3.66
CA MET A 283 21.78 -3.92 -4.92
C MET A 283 20.83 -5.06 -5.32
N ARG A 284 20.38 -5.87 -4.37
CA ARG A 284 19.38 -6.92 -4.63
C ARG A 284 18.04 -6.33 -5.03
N TYR A 285 17.58 -5.28 -4.36
CA TYR A 285 16.36 -4.56 -4.71
C TYR A 285 16.41 -4.05 -6.15
N LEU A 286 17.46 -3.32 -6.51
CA LEU A 286 17.63 -2.77 -7.85
C LEU A 286 17.68 -3.88 -8.92
N THR A 287 18.41 -4.96 -8.64
CA THR A 287 18.48 -6.12 -9.54
C THR A 287 17.09 -6.73 -9.76
N ASP A 288 16.31 -6.93 -8.71
CA ASP A 288 14.95 -7.48 -8.83
C ASP A 288 14.03 -6.54 -9.63
N GLN A 289 14.10 -5.23 -9.39
CA GLN A 289 13.33 -4.23 -10.13
C GLN A 289 13.69 -4.19 -11.63
N VAL A 290 14.99 -4.24 -11.96
CA VAL A 290 15.45 -4.27 -13.36
C VAL A 290 14.98 -5.55 -14.05
N VAL A 291 15.16 -6.71 -13.41
CA VAL A 291 14.72 -8.01 -13.96
C VAL A 291 13.19 -8.04 -14.12
N ALA A 292 12.44 -7.47 -13.18
CA ALA A 292 10.98 -7.37 -13.27
C ALA A 292 10.54 -6.48 -14.46
N ALA A 293 11.18 -5.33 -14.63
CA ALA A 293 10.93 -4.40 -15.74
C ALA A 293 11.23 -5.04 -17.10
N GLU A 294 12.38 -5.73 -17.24
CA GLU A 294 12.71 -6.45 -18.46
C GLU A 294 11.70 -7.56 -18.79
N ARG A 295 11.31 -8.35 -17.78
CA ARG A 295 10.31 -9.42 -17.98
C ARG A 295 8.98 -8.84 -18.45
N GLU A 296 8.56 -7.72 -17.90
CA GLU A 296 7.33 -7.04 -18.31
C GLU A 296 7.45 -6.51 -19.75
N GLN A 297 8.58 -5.90 -20.10
CA GLN A 297 8.83 -5.41 -21.46
C GLN A 297 8.85 -6.54 -22.48
N ARG A 298 9.56 -7.64 -22.21
CA ARG A 298 9.58 -8.84 -23.06
C ARG A 298 8.18 -9.45 -23.19
N GLY A 299 7.43 -9.54 -22.11
CA GLY A 299 6.03 -10.00 -22.12
C GLY A 299 5.14 -9.15 -23.03
N ARG A 300 5.25 -7.82 -22.94
CA ARG A 300 4.53 -6.88 -23.82
C ARG A 300 4.94 -7.04 -25.30
N GLN A 301 6.22 -7.22 -25.57
CA GLN A 301 6.74 -7.41 -26.93
C GLN A 301 6.24 -8.73 -27.54
N MET A 302 6.35 -9.83 -26.81
CA MET A 302 5.85 -11.15 -27.26
C MET A 302 4.34 -11.13 -27.51
N MET A 303 3.57 -10.46 -26.66
CA MET A 303 2.15 -10.30 -26.86
C MET A 303 1.82 -9.48 -28.11
N ARG A 304 2.56 -8.38 -28.35
CA ARG A 304 2.41 -7.60 -29.60
C ARG A 304 2.71 -8.43 -30.85
N LEU A 305 3.73 -9.29 -30.80
CA LEU A 305 4.06 -10.19 -31.90
C LEU A 305 2.95 -11.22 -32.16
N ARG A 306 2.48 -11.91 -31.09
CA ARG A 306 1.37 -12.88 -31.19
C ARG A 306 0.08 -12.24 -31.71
N LEU A 307 -0.23 -11.04 -31.26
CA LEU A 307 -1.40 -10.29 -31.73
C LEU A 307 -1.26 -9.88 -33.21
N ARG A 308 -0.04 -9.48 -33.65
CA ARG A 308 0.22 -9.18 -35.05
C ARG A 308 0.07 -10.43 -35.93
N GLU A 309 0.55 -11.57 -35.49
CA GLU A 309 0.37 -12.85 -36.18
C GLU A 309 -1.10 -13.27 -36.27
N SER A 310 -1.85 -13.15 -35.16
CA SER A 310 -3.29 -13.45 -35.14
C SER A 310 -4.08 -12.48 -36.02
N ALA A 311 -3.73 -11.19 -36.03
CA ALA A 311 -4.37 -10.18 -36.87
C ALA A 311 -4.10 -10.38 -38.38
N ARG A 312 -2.97 -11.01 -38.75
CA ARG A 312 -2.68 -11.39 -40.13
C ARG A 312 -3.53 -12.57 -40.63
N ARG A 313 -4.01 -13.42 -39.70
CA ARG A 313 -4.79 -14.63 -40.04
C ARG A 313 -6.30 -14.39 -40.14
N ILE A 314 -6.81 -13.24 -39.69
CA ILE A 314 -8.27 -12.96 -39.69
C ILE A 314 -8.53 -11.63 -40.41
N PRO A 315 -9.15 -11.64 -41.62
CA PRO A 315 -9.56 -10.43 -42.32
C PRO A 315 -10.62 -9.64 -41.52
N GLY A 316 -10.48 -8.34 -41.40
CA GLY A 316 -11.41 -7.47 -40.72
C GLY A 316 -11.08 -7.07 -39.29
N LEU A 317 -10.10 -7.68 -38.61
CA LEU A 317 -9.78 -7.47 -37.20
C LEU A 317 -9.07 -6.12 -36.90
N LYS A 318 -8.69 -5.33 -37.91
CA LYS A 318 -7.98 -4.05 -37.73
C LYS A 318 -8.78 -3.02 -36.92
N LYS A 319 -10.12 -3.04 -36.97
CA LYS A 319 -10.98 -2.14 -36.18
C LYS A 319 -11.15 -2.61 -34.73
N ALA A 320 -11.24 -3.90 -34.50
CA ALA A 320 -11.31 -4.50 -33.15
C ALA A 320 -9.97 -4.35 -32.40
N TRP A 321 -8.85 -4.23 -33.11
CA TRP A 321 -7.51 -4.14 -32.55
C TRP A 321 -7.26 -2.89 -31.68
N ARG A 322 -7.91 -1.76 -31.99
CA ARG A 322 -7.81 -0.54 -31.14
C ARG A 322 -8.46 -0.72 -29.78
N ALA A 323 -9.54 -1.49 -29.70
CA ALA A 323 -10.22 -1.78 -28.44
C ALA A 323 -9.46 -2.81 -27.56
N VAL A 324 -8.85 -3.83 -28.20
CA VAL A 324 -8.10 -4.89 -27.51
C VAL A 324 -6.75 -4.40 -26.95
N ARG A 325 -6.17 -3.34 -27.49
CA ARG A 325 -4.91 -2.75 -27.03
C ARG A 325 -4.95 -2.25 -25.58
N PHE A 326 -6.14 -1.94 -25.05
CA PHE A 326 -6.36 -1.52 -23.65
C PHE A 326 -6.72 -2.66 -22.70
N LEU A 327 -6.97 -3.87 -23.22
CA LEU A 327 -7.67 -4.93 -22.49
C LEU A 327 -6.78 -6.01 -21.86
N MET A 328 -5.45 -5.97 -22.02
CA MET A 328 -4.62 -7.04 -21.48
C MET A 328 -3.61 -6.57 -20.43
N PRO A 329 -3.94 -6.61 -19.13
CA PRO A 329 -2.93 -6.67 -18.10
C PRO A 329 -2.16 -7.99 -18.22
N VAL A 330 -0.84 -7.94 -18.04
CA VAL A 330 0.00 -9.14 -17.92
C VAL A 330 -0.53 -9.96 -16.75
N ARG A 331 -1.23 -11.06 -17.04
CA ARG A 331 -1.83 -11.95 -16.05
C ARG A 331 -0.74 -12.75 -15.34
N ARG A 332 -0.26 -12.28 -14.20
CA ARG A 332 0.42 -13.11 -13.21
C ARG A 332 -0.43 -13.09 -11.93
N ASN A 333 -0.69 -14.26 -11.35
CA ASN A 333 -1.47 -14.47 -10.13
C ASN A 333 -2.97 -14.10 -10.21
N THR A 334 -3.62 -14.24 -11.37
CA THR A 334 -5.08 -14.08 -11.44
C THR A 334 -5.77 -15.23 -10.71
N VAL A 335 -6.70 -14.87 -9.84
CA VAL A 335 -7.62 -15.77 -9.17
C VAL A 335 -8.99 -15.53 -9.79
N SER A 336 -9.83 -16.57 -9.88
CA SER A 336 -11.21 -16.38 -10.34
C SER A 336 -11.97 -15.47 -9.38
N LEU A 337 -12.62 -14.43 -9.90
CA LEU A 337 -13.51 -13.58 -9.10
C LEU A 337 -14.60 -14.42 -8.41
N GLU A 338 -15.11 -15.43 -9.09
CA GLU A 338 -16.11 -16.38 -8.54
C GLU A 338 -15.61 -17.08 -7.27
N ALA A 339 -14.29 -17.35 -7.17
CA ALA A 339 -13.74 -17.97 -5.98
C ALA A 339 -13.87 -17.06 -4.73
N PHE A 340 -13.94 -15.75 -4.89
CA PHE A 340 -14.19 -14.80 -3.80
C PHE A 340 -15.69 -14.60 -3.53
N LEU A 341 -16.53 -14.75 -4.56
CA LEU A 341 -17.97 -14.53 -4.46
C LEU A 341 -18.75 -15.77 -4.00
N ARG A 342 -18.14 -16.93 -3.91
CA ARG A 342 -18.79 -18.15 -3.38
C ARG A 342 -18.97 -18.04 -1.86
N ARG A 343 -20.15 -18.33 -1.34
CA ARG A 343 -20.43 -18.31 0.11
C ARG A 343 -19.52 -19.25 0.93
N THR A 344 -18.94 -20.27 0.30
CA THR A 344 -17.97 -21.20 0.90
C THR A 344 -16.54 -20.67 0.93
N SER A 345 -16.27 -19.52 0.30
CA SER A 345 -14.94 -18.88 0.35
C SER A 345 -14.65 -18.33 1.74
N VAL A 346 -13.45 -18.59 2.25
CA VAL A 346 -12.98 -18.00 3.52
C VAL A 346 -12.93 -16.47 3.49
N PHE A 347 -12.89 -15.88 2.31
CA PHE A 347 -12.86 -14.42 2.10
C PHE A 347 -14.23 -13.81 1.80
N TYR A 348 -15.29 -14.63 1.68
CA TYR A 348 -16.61 -14.14 1.24
C TYR A 348 -17.12 -12.99 2.12
N GLY A 349 -17.08 -13.17 3.44
CA GLY A 349 -17.57 -12.17 4.39
C GLY A 349 -16.85 -10.82 4.29
N ASP A 350 -15.54 -10.86 4.06
CA ASP A 350 -14.69 -9.66 3.96
C ASP A 350 -14.75 -9.02 2.58
N PHE A 351 -14.84 -9.84 1.51
CA PHE A 351 -14.78 -9.36 0.14
C PHE A 351 -16.13 -8.84 -0.37
N MET A 352 -17.26 -9.44 0.03
CA MET A 352 -18.58 -9.05 -0.46
C MET A 352 -18.97 -7.60 -0.16
N PRO A 353 -18.72 -7.03 1.03
CA PRO A 353 -18.96 -5.60 1.26
C PRO A 353 -18.16 -4.70 0.31
N ILE A 354 -16.91 -5.10 0.01
CA ILE A 354 -16.05 -4.38 -0.95
C ILE A 354 -16.60 -4.50 -2.37
N TYR A 355 -17.00 -5.72 -2.77
CA TYR A 355 -17.59 -5.96 -4.07
C TYR A 355 -18.83 -5.08 -4.29
N ARG A 356 -19.73 -4.98 -3.29
CA ARG A 356 -20.90 -4.10 -3.32
C ARG A 356 -20.53 -2.63 -3.42
N ALA A 357 -19.59 -2.18 -2.58
CA ALA A 357 -19.10 -0.79 -2.60
C ALA A 357 -18.52 -0.38 -3.96
N VAL A 358 -17.90 -1.33 -4.68
CA VAL A 358 -17.28 -1.09 -5.98
C VAL A 358 -18.29 -1.19 -7.13
N THR A 359 -19.19 -2.18 -7.09
CA THR A 359 -20.09 -2.48 -8.23
C THR A 359 -21.46 -1.81 -8.12
N GLY A 360 -21.87 -1.35 -6.93
CA GLY A 360 -23.21 -0.82 -6.68
C GLY A 360 -24.29 -1.89 -6.64
N VAL A 361 -23.94 -3.18 -6.65
CA VAL A 361 -24.90 -4.27 -6.58
C VAL A 361 -25.38 -4.42 -5.14
N ASN A 362 -26.66 -4.18 -4.89
CA ASN A 362 -27.33 -4.49 -3.63
C ASN A 362 -27.88 -5.93 -3.65
N ASP A 363 -27.99 -6.58 -2.48
CA ASP A 363 -28.66 -7.89 -2.33
C ASP A 363 -30.19 -7.72 -2.53
N GLY A 364 -30.59 -7.57 -3.76
CA GLY A 364 -31.98 -7.43 -4.15
C GLY A 364 -32.19 -8.18 -5.45
N GLY A 365 -32.24 -9.48 -5.37
CA GLY A 365 -32.50 -10.35 -6.48
C GLY A 365 -32.34 -11.80 -6.08
#